data_83c07a5fa6d43355115a7622311bee3e
#
_entry.id   83c07a5fa6d43355115a7622311bee3e
#
_cell.length_a   1.000
_cell.length_b   1.000
_cell.length_c   1.000
_cell.angle_alpha   90.00
_cell.angle_beta   90.00
_cell.angle_gamma   90.00
#
_symmetry.space_group_name_H-M   'P 1'
#
loop_
_entity.id
_entity.type
_entity.pdbx_description
1 polymer ?
#
loop_
_entity_poly.entity_id
_entity_poly.type
_entity_poly.pdbx_seq_one_letter_code
_entity_poly.pdbx_strand_id
1 'polypeptide(L)'
;MKKTSTLLALLLITTMTACQSAPTSSSATQEPKPTTTVTAAPTAGTTANQPVRARHGIVASTSPIASRVGADIMQRGGNAIDAAVAVGLALAVTWPSAGNLGGGGFMMIRRAGGDTEVVDYRERAPLAASRDMYLDKDGNVIKDASTVGYKAIGVPGSVAGLALALQRHGKLKWADVIEPARRLADAGFEIPLHVARSLRASSDLLSRFPESQRIFLRNGKNYDEGETFKQPELAATLARLQAKGPREFYEGDTARMIVDDVKANGGLITADDLKTYEPTIRKPLRGTYRGYEILTMPPPSSGGVALIEMLNMLEPYHIAEMEPNSSETIHLMVEIERRAFADRAAFLGDTDFVNNVPISGLISKDYAANAIKTIKPDRATPSSEIREGNAVAYESPETTHFTVIDEEGNVVSNTYTLNNSYGSGVTARGTGVLLNNEMDDFTSKPGVPNAYGLLQSENNAIAPRKRPLSAMTPTIVLKDGKVIFAIGSPGGPTIINTVLQVLVNVLDFRMNLQQAIDAPRYHHQWMPDHIRWEPYGLNADTRKALEARGHKLADKPGYMGDAEGVMIEAQTGMRLGASDPRLGGAAVGY
;
A
#
# COMPACT_ATOMS: atom_id res chain seq x y z
N MET A 1 8.64 70.61 -3.76
CA MET A 1 8.73 71.27 -5.08
C MET A 1 8.14 70.30 -6.07
N LYS A 2 6.88 70.54 -6.50
CA LYS A 2 6.45 71.00 -7.83
C LYS A 2 6.84 70.02 -8.91
N LYS A 3 6.00 69.44 -9.80
CA LYS A 3 4.67 69.77 -10.33
C LYS A 3 4.16 68.53 -11.08
N THR A 4 2.94 68.01 -10.98
CA THR A 4 1.76 68.29 -11.81
C THR A 4 1.99 68.27 -13.33
N SER A 5 1.27 67.41 -14.13
CA SER A 5 -0.01 67.62 -14.76
C SER A 5 -0.24 66.53 -15.81
N THR A 6 -1.30 65.79 -15.91
CA THR A 6 -2.67 66.04 -16.35
C THR A 6 -2.92 65.77 -17.85
N LEU A 7 -3.86 64.84 -18.12
CA LEU A 7 -4.93 64.70 -19.12
C LEU A 7 -4.62 64.77 -20.63
N LEU A 8 -5.13 63.86 -21.46
CA LEU A 8 -6.39 64.04 -22.17
C LEU A 8 -6.79 62.79 -22.98
N ALA A 9 -8.05 62.45 -22.90
CA ALA A 9 -8.75 61.48 -23.70
C ALA A 9 -9.08 62.02 -25.09
N LEU A 10 -9.21 61.19 -26.13
CA LEU A 10 -10.12 61.47 -27.24
C LEU A 10 -10.66 60.17 -27.87
N LEU A 11 -11.95 60.11 -27.88
CA LEU A 11 -12.86 59.13 -28.50
C LEU A 11 -13.03 59.48 -29.97
N LEU A 12 -12.99 58.54 -30.92
CA LEU A 12 -13.64 58.69 -32.20
C LEU A 12 -14.18 57.36 -32.72
N ILE A 13 -15.50 57.36 -32.84
CA ILE A 13 -16.35 56.36 -33.49
C ILE A 13 -16.42 56.74 -34.98
N THR A 14 -16.31 55.77 -35.91
CA THR A 14 -16.98 55.83 -37.20
C THR A 14 -17.29 54.44 -37.76
N THR A 15 -18.44 54.36 -38.33
CA THR A 15 -19.31 53.29 -38.76
C THR A 15 -18.99 52.75 -40.16
N MET A 16 -19.39 51.49 -40.38
CA MET A 16 -19.98 50.84 -41.56
C MET A 16 -19.25 50.87 -42.92
N THR A 17 -19.04 49.70 -43.55
CA THR A 17 -19.96 49.25 -44.66
C THR A 17 -19.61 47.80 -45.07
N ALA A 18 -20.66 47.03 -45.32
CA ALA A 18 -20.63 45.66 -45.83
C ALA A 18 -20.36 45.64 -47.35
N CYS A 19 -19.72 44.59 -47.83
CA CYS A 19 -19.94 44.11 -49.19
C CYS A 19 -19.73 42.61 -49.29
N GLN A 20 -20.76 41.91 -49.75
CA GLN A 20 -20.84 40.50 -50.06
C GLN A 20 -20.12 40.17 -51.36
N SER A 21 -19.47 39.02 -51.46
CA SER A 21 -19.43 38.17 -52.64
C SER A 21 -18.91 36.77 -52.32
N ALA A 22 -19.73 35.77 -52.52
CA ALA A 22 -19.41 34.35 -52.69
C ALA A 22 -19.53 34.05 -54.22
N PRO A 23 -19.29 32.83 -54.75
CA PRO A 23 -18.54 31.65 -54.23
C PRO A 23 -17.58 31.05 -55.27
N THR A 24 -16.72 30.11 -54.89
CA THR A 24 -16.40 28.98 -55.76
C THR A 24 -15.94 27.77 -54.92
N SER A 25 -16.62 26.67 -55.19
CA SER A 25 -16.44 25.35 -54.64
C SER A 25 -15.14 24.66 -55.08
N SER A 26 -14.42 24.05 -54.14
CA SER A 26 -13.49 22.96 -54.40
C SER A 26 -13.63 21.94 -53.29
N SER A 27 -14.20 20.79 -53.64
CA SER A 27 -14.35 19.63 -52.82
C SER A 27 -13.02 18.96 -52.57
N ALA A 28 -12.52 19.01 -51.35
CA ALA A 28 -11.51 18.07 -50.82
C ALA A 28 -12.17 17.23 -49.73
N THR A 29 -12.30 15.94 -50.00
CA THR A 29 -12.74 14.93 -49.08
C THR A 29 -11.76 14.85 -47.89
N GLN A 30 -12.18 15.39 -46.74
CA GLN A 30 -11.52 15.14 -45.46
C GLN A 30 -12.07 13.84 -44.85
N GLU A 31 -11.18 12.86 -44.61
CA GLU A 31 -11.49 11.74 -43.76
C GLU A 31 -11.89 12.22 -42.36
N PRO A 32 -12.86 11.56 -41.69
CA PRO A 32 -13.28 11.98 -40.36
C PRO A 32 -12.20 11.62 -39.34
N LYS A 33 -11.63 12.63 -38.70
CA LYS A 33 -10.85 12.44 -37.45
C LYS A 33 -11.75 11.74 -36.44
N PRO A 34 -11.22 10.73 -35.70
CA PRO A 34 -11.98 10.12 -34.62
C PRO A 34 -12.25 11.17 -33.55
N THR A 35 -13.49 11.54 -33.39
CA THR A 35 -13.98 12.36 -32.30
C THR A 35 -13.89 11.53 -31.03
N THR A 36 -12.84 11.71 -30.28
CA THR A 36 -12.78 11.24 -28.89
C THR A 36 -13.83 12.04 -28.13
N THR A 37 -15.00 11.46 -27.96
CA THR A 37 -15.97 11.97 -27.00
C THR A 37 -15.34 11.76 -25.64
N VAL A 38 -14.72 12.81 -25.12
CA VAL A 38 -14.42 12.93 -23.70
C VAL A 38 -15.79 13.00 -23.03
N THR A 39 -16.25 11.84 -22.55
CA THR A 39 -17.39 11.80 -21.64
C THR A 39 -16.96 12.60 -20.42
N ALA A 40 -17.57 13.76 -20.24
CA ALA A 40 -17.36 14.60 -19.07
C ALA A 40 -17.49 13.72 -17.82
N ALA A 41 -16.50 13.78 -16.94
CA ALA A 41 -16.59 13.19 -15.62
C ALA A 41 -17.92 13.65 -15.00
N PRO A 42 -18.66 12.78 -14.30
CA PRO A 42 -19.90 13.18 -13.67
C PRO A 42 -19.58 14.27 -12.66
N THR A 43 -19.95 15.51 -12.99
CA THR A 43 -20.02 16.64 -12.07
C THR A 43 -21.27 16.47 -11.20
N ALA A 44 -21.35 15.42 -10.41
CA ALA A 44 -22.15 15.44 -9.22
C ALA A 44 -21.28 16.11 -8.17
N GLY A 45 -21.70 17.22 -7.61
CA GLY A 45 -21.03 17.90 -6.51
C GLY A 45 -20.85 16.93 -5.35
N THR A 46 -19.72 16.23 -5.33
CA THR A 46 -19.28 15.50 -4.15
C THR A 46 -18.90 16.57 -3.14
N THR A 47 -19.72 16.71 -2.12
CA THR A 47 -19.26 17.41 -0.93
C THR A 47 -17.97 16.75 -0.50
N ALA A 48 -16.95 17.52 -0.16
CA ALA A 48 -15.73 17.00 0.44
C ALA A 48 -16.10 15.95 1.50
N ASN A 49 -15.35 14.83 1.57
CA ASN A 49 -15.59 13.73 2.50
C ASN A 49 -16.76 12.77 2.18
N GLN A 50 -17.18 12.66 0.91
CA GLN A 50 -18.09 11.63 0.47
C GLN A 50 -17.38 10.60 -0.43
N PRO A 51 -17.66 9.29 -0.28
CA PRO A 51 -17.10 8.28 -1.17
C PRO A 51 -17.64 8.42 -2.59
N VAL A 52 -16.82 8.05 -3.57
CA VAL A 52 -17.25 7.93 -4.97
C VAL A 52 -18.29 6.82 -5.09
N ARG A 53 -19.34 7.04 -5.85
CA ARG A 53 -20.48 6.11 -6.04
C ARG A 53 -20.47 5.55 -7.45
N ALA A 54 -20.62 4.22 -7.57
CA ALA A 54 -20.66 3.52 -8.84
C ALA A 54 -21.74 2.42 -8.83
N ARG A 55 -22.27 2.09 -10.01
CA ARG A 55 -23.34 1.07 -10.14
C ARG A 55 -22.77 -0.34 -10.34
N HIS A 56 -21.74 -0.47 -11.16
CA HIS A 56 -21.25 -1.76 -11.65
C HIS A 56 -19.97 -2.20 -10.97
N GLY A 57 -18.96 -1.33 -10.93
CA GLY A 57 -17.68 -1.69 -10.33
C GLY A 57 -16.92 -0.46 -9.85
N ILE A 58 -16.01 -0.66 -8.90
CA ILE A 58 -15.18 0.41 -8.34
C ILE A 58 -13.81 -0.09 -7.94
N VAL A 59 -12.81 0.76 -8.13
CA VAL A 59 -11.41 0.55 -7.78
C VAL A 59 -10.93 1.75 -6.96
N ALA A 60 -10.27 1.51 -5.84
CA ALA A 60 -9.55 2.54 -5.08
C ALA A 60 -8.07 2.17 -4.99
N SER A 61 -7.18 3.11 -5.33
CA SER A 61 -5.73 2.94 -5.24
C SER A 61 -5.00 4.26 -5.10
N THR A 62 -3.76 4.24 -4.65
CA THR A 62 -2.84 5.39 -4.54
C THR A 62 -2.62 6.13 -5.88
N SER A 63 -2.91 5.49 -7.04
CA SER A 63 -2.73 6.09 -8.36
C SER A 63 -4.07 6.23 -9.10
N PRO A 64 -4.53 7.45 -9.39
CA PRO A 64 -5.74 7.66 -10.22
C PRO A 64 -5.67 6.98 -11.59
N ILE A 65 -4.47 6.89 -12.16
CA ILE A 65 -4.21 6.22 -13.45
C ILE A 65 -4.45 4.72 -13.32
N ALA A 66 -3.91 4.09 -12.26
CA ALA A 66 -4.08 2.67 -12.01
C ALA A 66 -5.54 2.31 -11.68
N SER A 67 -6.22 3.15 -10.90
CA SER A 67 -7.66 2.98 -10.62
C SER A 67 -8.49 3.03 -11.90
N ARG A 68 -8.17 3.94 -12.83
CA ARG A 68 -8.80 4.00 -14.15
C ARG A 68 -8.56 2.73 -14.96
N VAL A 69 -7.32 2.23 -14.98
CA VAL A 69 -6.99 0.97 -15.66
C VAL A 69 -7.87 -0.18 -15.14
N GLY A 70 -8.01 -0.31 -13.82
CA GLY A 70 -8.86 -1.37 -13.24
C GLY A 70 -10.34 -1.22 -13.63
N ALA A 71 -10.90 -0.01 -13.59
CA ALA A 71 -12.27 0.26 -14.03
C ALA A 71 -12.46 -0.07 -15.51
N ASP A 72 -11.52 0.31 -16.38
CA ASP A 72 -11.56 0.02 -17.83
C ASP A 72 -11.50 -1.48 -18.11
N ILE A 73 -10.72 -2.25 -17.34
CA ILE A 73 -10.66 -3.71 -17.44
C ILE A 73 -12.03 -4.33 -17.12
N MET A 74 -12.70 -3.89 -16.05
CA MET A 74 -14.04 -4.38 -15.72
C MET A 74 -15.06 -4.01 -16.79
N GLN A 75 -15.03 -2.79 -17.33
CA GLN A 75 -15.92 -2.37 -18.43
C GLN A 75 -15.75 -3.20 -19.71
N ARG A 76 -14.58 -3.79 -19.92
CA ARG A 76 -14.27 -4.69 -21.06
C ARG A 76 -14.66 -6.15 -20.79
N GLY A 77 -15.36 -6.43 -19.68
CA GLY A 77 -15.83 -7.76 -19.33
C GLY A 77 -14.93 -8.55 -18.38
N GLY A 78 -13.86 -7.94 -17.87
CA GLY A 78 -13.09 -8.50 -16.76
C GLY A 78 -13.87 -8.46 -15.45
N ASN A 79 -13.46 -9.27 -14.48
CA ASN A 79 -13.98 -9.24 -13.11
C ASN A 79 -13.04 -8.47 -12.17
N ALA A 80 -13.35 -8.46 -10.87
CA ALA A 80 -12.52 -7.77 -9.86
C ALA A 80 -11.07 -8.30 -9.81
N ILE A 81 -10.85 -9.56 -10.13
CA ILE A 81 -9.52 -10.16 -10.10
C ILE A 81 -8.70 -9.73 -11.32
N ASP A 82 -9.30 -9.70 -12.52
CA ASP A 82 -8.66 -9.15 -13.73
C ASP A 82 -8.27 -7.69 -13.51
N ALA A 83 -9.19 -6.90 -12.93
CA ALA A 83 -8.95 -5.51 -12.60
C ALA A 83 -7.81 -5.35 -11.57
N ALA A 84 -7.81 -6.14 -10.50
CA ALA A 84 -6.79 -6.11 -9.46
C ALA A 84 -5.39 -6.41 -10.02
N VAL A 85 -5.28 -7.41 -10.91
CA VAL A 85 -4.00 -7.74 -11.58
C VAL A 85 -3.54 -6.59 -12.48
N ALA A 86 -4.45 -5.99 -13.27
CA ALA A 86 -4.12 -4.84 -14.11
C ALA A 86 -3.70 -3.61 -13.28
N VAL A 87 -4.38 -3.34 -12.15
CA VAL A 87 -4.01 -2.28 -11.20
C VAL A 87 -2.61 -2.50 -10.63
N GLY A 88 -2.31 -3.72 -10.15
CA GLY A 88 -0.99 -4.05 -9.63
C GLY A 88 0.12 -3.84 -10.67
N LEU A 89 -0.09 -4.26 -11.92
CA LEU A 89 0.84 -4.04 -13.02
C LEU A 89 0.95 -2.53 -13.39
N ALA A 90 -0.15 -1.79 -13.37
CA ALA A 90 -0.16 -0.35 -13.65
C ALA A 90 0.52 0.47 -12.54
N LEU A 91 0.36 0.08 -11.26
CA LEU A 91 1.06 0.70 -10.13
C LEU A 91 2.57 0.50 -10.21
N ALA A 92 3.07 -0.62 -10.74
CA ALA A 92 4.50 -0.83 -10.99
C ALA A 92 5.09 0.23 -11.93
N VAL A 93 4.26 0.85 -12.76
CA VAL A 93 4.63 1.92 -13.69
C VAL A 93 4.38 3.30 -13.10
N THR A 94 3.17 3.51 -12.50
CA THR A 94 2.67 4.84 -12.11
C THR A 94 2.99 5.24 -10.68
N TRP A 95 3.35 4.28 -9.83
CA TRP A 95 3.75 4.48 -8.43
C TRP A 95 5.00 3.66 -8.08
N PRO A 96 6.16 3.93 -8.71
CA PRO A 96 7.37 3.10 -8.58
C PRO A 96 7.99 3.12 -7.16
N SER A 97 7.51 3.99 -6.27
CA SER A 97 7.90 4.00 -4.86
C SER A 97 7.60 2.67 -4.17
N ALA A 98 6.47 2.03 -4.51
CA ALA A 98 6.00 0.80 -3.87
C ALA A 98 5.31 -0.18 -4.83
N GLY A 99 4.65 0.29 -5.89
CA GLY A 99 4.14 -0.53 -6.97
C GLY A 99 5.27 -1.22 -7.71
N ASN A 100 5.18 -2.53 -7.98
CA ASN A 100 6.38 -3.27 -8.35
C ASN A 100 6.13 -4.55 -9.16
N LEU A 101 7.20 -5.01 -9.82
CA LEU A 101 7.37 -6.38 -10.30
C LEU A 101 8.44 -7.13 -9.47
N GLY A 102 9.38 -6.38 -8.87
CA GLY A 102 10.53 -6.91 -8.14
C GLY A 102 10.35 -7.00 -6.63
N GLY A 103 9.13 -7.00 -6.14
CA GLY A 103 8.74 -7.14 -4.74
C GLY A 103 7.76 -8.27 -4.50
N GLY A 104 6.90 -8.13 -3.50
CA GLY A 104 5.90 -9.12 -3.14
C GLY A 104 4.76 -8.58 -2.30
N GLY A 105 3.86 -9.46 -1.86
CA GLY A 105 2.69 -9.04 -1.10
C GLY A 105 1.65 -10.12 -0.88
N PHE A 106 0.41 -9.67 -0.63
CA PHE A 106 -0.73 -10.51 -0.32
C PHE A 106 -2.01 -9.98 -0.98
N MET A 107 -2.74 -10.87 -1.62
CA MET A 107 -4.03 -10.58 -2.23
C MET A 107 -5.12 -11.42 -1.57
N MET A 108 -6.05 -10.78 -0.89
CA MET A 108 -7.25 -11.43 -0.40
C MET A 108 -8.34 -11.33 -1.47
N ILE A 109 -8.90 -12.46 -1.85
CA ILE A 109 -9.93 -12.58 -2.88
C ILE A 109 -11.16 -13.21 -2.24
N ARG A 110 -12.29 -12.50 -2.28
CA ARG A 110 -13.60 -13.05 -1.94
C ARG A 110 -14.47 -13.06 -3.20
N ARG A 111 -14.91 -14.25 -3.59
CA ARG A 111 -15.83 -14.40 -4.72
C ARG A 111 -17.27 -14.16 -4.30
N ALA A 112 -18.10 -13.77 -5.23
CA ALA A 112 -19.54 -13.54 -5.04
C ALA A 112 -20.26 -14.75 -4.40
N GLY A 113 -19.78 -15.96 -4.69
CA GLY A 113 -20.27 -17.22 -4.08
C GLY A 113 -19.90 -17.43 -2.62
N GLY A 114 -19.10 -16.54 -2.02
CA GLY A 114 -18.73 -16.58 -0.60
C GLY A 114 -17.36 -17.21 -0.30
N ASP A 115 -16.73 -17.89 -1.26
CA ASP A 115 -15.39 -18.44 -1.08
C ASP A 115 -14.36 -17.32 -0.92
N THR A 116 -13.47 -17.49 0.06
CA THR A 116 -12.41 -16.51 0.32
C THR A 116 -11.07 -17.23 0.45
N GLU A 117 -10.07 -16.74 -0.27
CA GLU A 117 -8.70 -17.21 -0.18
C GLU A 117 -7.71 -16.04 -0.18
N VAL A 118 -6.49 -16.31 0.23
CA VAL A 118 -5.37 -15.36 0.17
C VAL A 118 -4.29 -15.94 -0.73
N VAL A 119 -3.87 -15.16 -1.71
CA VAL A 119 -2.67 -15.44 -2.50
C VAL A 119 -1.51 -14.77 -1.78
N ASP A 120 -0.65 -15.58 -1.16
CA ASP A 120 0.59 -15.15 -0.51
C ASP A 120 1.72 -15.21 -1.52
N TYR A 121 2.14 -14.06 -1.98
CA TYR A 121 3.29 -13.88 -2.88
C TYR A 121 4.38 -13.02 -2.25
N ARG A 122 4.48 -13.08 -0.89
CA ARG A 122 5.56 -12.47 -0.13
C ARG A 122 6.91 -12.95 -0.63
N GLU A 123 7.90 -12.11 -0.59
CA GLU A 123 9.28 -12.43 -0.94
C GLU A 123 9.81 -13.58 -0.08
N ARG A 124 10.81 -14.28 -0.59
CA ARG A 124 11.54 -15.31 0.15
C ARG A 124 13.01 -14.94 0.29
N ALA A 125 13.60 -15.31 1.41
CA ALA A 125 15.05 -15.25 1.54
C ALA A 125 15.74 -16.12 0.47
N PRO A 126 16.78 -15.63 -0.21
CA PRO A 126 17.55 -16.43 -1.17
C PRO A 126 18.12 -17.72 -0.54
N LEU A 127 18.38 -18.73 -1.36
CA LEU A 127 18.99 -20.00 -0.93
C LEU A 127 20.35 -19.82 -0.22
N ALA A 128 21.10 -18.79 -0.61
CA ALA A 128 22.39 -18.45 -0.02
C ALA A 128 22.29 -17.58 1.25
N ALA A 129 21.07 -17.19 1.67
CA ALA A 129 20.89 -16.41 2.89
C ALA A 129 21.24 -17.22 4.14
N SER A 130 21.86 -16.56 5.12
CA SER A 130 22.22 -17.18 6.40
C SER A 130 21.74 -16.32 7.57
N ARG A 131 21.59 -16.96 8.75
CA ARG A 131 21.07 -16.33 9.96
C ARG A 131 21.73 -15.00 10.30
N ASP A 132 23.06 -14.95 10.20
CA ASP A 132 23.88 -13.83 10.68
C ASP A 132 24.52 -13.01 9.55
N MET A 133 23.95 -13.10 8.32
CA MET A 133 24.52 -12.44 7.13
C MET A 133 24.65 -10.92 7.23
N TYR A 134 23.93 -10.29 8.16
CA TYR A 134 23.96 -8.85 8.41
C TYR A 134 24.73 -8.47 9.68
N LEU A 135 25.45 -9.42 10.29
CA LEU A 135 26.30 -9.15 11.45
C LEU A 135 27.76 -9.04 11.03
N ASP A 136 28.49 -8.15 11.68
CA ASP A 136 29.94 -8.08 11.58
C ASP A 136 30.60 -9.21 12.41
N LYS A 137 31.94 -9.30 12.37
CA LYS A 137 32.71 -10.29 13.13
C LYS A 137 32.55 -10.19 14.66
N ASP A 138 32.10 -9.04 15.15
CA ASP A 138 31.88 -8.76 16.57
C ASP A 138 30.41 -8.96 16.98
N GLY A 139 29.56 -9.40 16.02
CA GLY A 139 28.14 -9.67 16.21
C GLY A 139 27.26 -8.42 16.24
N ASN A 140 27.74 -7.28 15.71
CA ASN A 140 26.94 -6.07 15.57
C ASN A 140 26.27 -6.04 14.21
N VAL A 141 25.07 -5.44 14.15
CA VAL A 141 24.35 -5.24 12.89
C VAL A 141 25.13 -4.27 12.01
N ILE A 142 25.43 -4.67 10.77
CA ILE A 142 26.08 -3.84 9.76
C ILE A 142 25.06 -2.82 9.25
N LYS A 143 25.37 -1.54 9.42
CA LYS A 143 24.49 -0.44 9.02
C LYS A 143 24.10 -0.55 7.53
N ASP A 144 22.84 -0.34 7.22
CA ASP A 144 22.23 -0.31 5.89
C ASP A 144 22.36 -1.63 5.08
N ALA A 145 22.94 -2.70 5.64
CA ALA A 145 23.20 -3.93 4.90
C ALA A 145 21.93 -4.69 4.50
N SER A 146 20.86 -4.60 5.31
CA SER A 146 19.55 -5.19 5.05
C SER A 146 18.63 -4.29 4.24
N THR A 147 18.96 -3.00 4.07
CA THR A 147 18.06 -2.00 3.47
C THR A 147 18.52 -1.48 2.12
N VAL A 148 19.82 -1.45 1.83
CA VAL A 148 20.38 -0.79 0.64
C VAL A 148 21.24 -1.74 -0.18
N GLY A 149 20.96 -1.79 -1.48
CA GLY A 149 21.78 -2.52 -2.45
C GLY A 149 21.45 -4.01 -2.57
N TYR A 150 22.31 -4.72 -3.26
CA TYR A 150 22.04 -6.06 -3.79
C TYR A 150 21.88 -7.16 -2.74
N LYS A 151 22.45 -7.01 -1.54
CA LYS A 151 22.31 -7.98 -0.45
C LYS A 151 20.98 -7.88 0.31
N ALA A 152 20.29 -6.76 0.18
CA ALA A 152 19.00 -6.51 0.82
C ALA A 152 17.82 -7.19 0.09
N ILE A 153 18.04 -7.75 -1.10
CA ILE A 153 17.00 -8.19 -2.02
C ILE A 153 16.51 -9.58 -1.65
N GLY A 154 15.21 -9.71 -1.36
CA GLY A 154 14.49 -10.98 -1.30
C GLY A 154 14.02 -11.44 -2.69
N VAL A 155 13.77 -12.74 -2.85
CA VAL A 155 13.30 -13.33 -4.11
C VAL A 155 11.90 -12.82 -4.44
N PRO A 156 11.70 -12.10 -5.58
CA PRO A 156 10.44 -11.43 -5.89
C PRO A 156 9.28 -12.38 -6.15
N GLY A 157 8.08 -12.00 -5.67
CA GLY A 157 6.86 -12.78 -5.80
C GLY A 157 5.74 -12.14 -6.62
N SER A 158 5.77 -10.82 -6.86
CA SER A 158 4.65 -10.06 -7.42
C SER A 158 4.13 -10.61 -8.74
N VAL A 159 4.98 -10.89 -9.70
CA VAL A 159 4.55 -11.41 -11.02
C VAL A 159 3.88 -12.78 -10.89
N ALA A 160 4.42 -13.68 -10.07
CA ALA A 160 3.86 -15.01 -9.86
C ALA A 160 2.51 -14.95 -9.12
N GLY A 161 2.41 -14.08 -8.09
CA GLY A 161 1.17 -13.92 -7.33
C GLY A 161 0.02 -13.35 -8.15
N LEU A 162 0.29 -12.28 -8.90
CA LEU A 162 -0.69 -11.68 -9.82
C LEU A 162 -1.13 -12.69 -10.90
N ALA A 163 -0.18 -13.43 -11.46
CA ALA A 163 -0.48 -14.46 -12.45
C ALA A 163 -1.32 -15.63 -11.87
N LEU A 164 -1.00 -16.08 -10.65
CA LEU A 164 -1.77 -17.13 -9.99
C LEU A 164 -3.21 -16.68 -9.70
N ALA A 165 -3.40 -15.45 -9.22
CA ALA A 165 -4.73 -14.90 -8.98
C ALA A 165 -5.56 -14.86 -10.27
N LEU A 166 -4.98 -14.34 -11.36
CA LEU A 166 -5.62 -14.31 -12.68
C LEU A 166 -5.96 -15.70 -13.19
N GLN A 167 -5.01 -16.65 -13.14
CA GLN A 167 -5.19 -18.03 -13.58
C GLN A 167 -6.33 -18.73 -12.85
N ARG A 168 -6.48 -18.48 -11.55
CA ARG A 168 -7.50 -19.14 -10.70
C ARG A 168 -8.90 -18.55 -10.87
N HIS A 169 -9.00 -17.25 -11.05
CA HIS A 169 -10.27 -16.53 -10.89
C HIS A 169 -10.52 -15.44 -11.94
N GLY A 170 -9.56 -15.10 -12.78
CA GLY A 170 -9.75 -14.13 -13.86
C GLY A 170 -10.58 -14.67 -15.02
N LYS A 171 -11.15 -13.77 -15.78
CA LYS A 171 -11.92 -14.05 -17.02
C LYS A 171 -11.11 -13.73 -18.28
N LEU A 172 -10.12 -12.83 -18.18
CA LEU A 172 -9.33 -12.33 -19.29
C LEU A 172 -8.00 -13.08 -19.42
N LYS A 173 -7.36 -12.95 -20.58
CA LYS A 173 -6.02 -13.49 -20.81
C LYS A 173 -4.97 -12.59 -20.17
N TRP A 174 -3.86 -13.18 -19.71
CA TRP A 174 -2.71 -12.45 -19.20
C TRP A 174 -2.24 -11.32 -20.13
N ALA A 175 -2.19 -11.58 -21.44
CA ALA A 175 -1.76 -10.61 -22.45
C ALA A 175 -2.66 -9.37 -22.53
N ASP A 176 -3.96 -9.53 -22.26
CA ASP A 176 -4.93 -8.43 -22.30
C ASP A 176 -4.84 -7.58 -21.02
N VAL A 177 -4.60 -8.23 -19.88
CA VAL A 177 -4.53 -7.58 -18.56
C VAL A 177 -3.24 -6.79 -18.38
N ILE A 178 -2.12 -7.24 -18.95
CA ILE A 178 -0.82 -6.55 -18.86
C ILE A 178 -0.69 -5.37 -19.83
N GLU A 179 -1.45 -5.34 -20.91
CA GLU A 179 -1.33 -4.35 -21.98
C GLU A 179 -1.44 -2.89 -21.53
N PRO A 180 -2.38 -2.51 -20.62
CA PRO A 180 -2.44 -1.14 -20.12
C PRO A 180 -1.14 -0.68 -19.45
N ALA A 181 -0.54 -1.51 -18.61
CA ALA A 181 0.73 -1.20 -17.93
C ALA A 181 1.88 -1.05 -18.93
N ARG A 182 1.95 -1.95 -19.93
CA ARG A 182 2.95 -1.88 -21.01
C ARG A 182 2.86 -0.55 -21.78
N ARG A 183 1.62 -0.14 -22.14
CA ARG A 183 1.40 1.14 -22.83
C ARG A 183 1.78 2.34 -21.99
N LEU A 184 1.44 2.35 -20.70
CA LEU A 184 1.82 3.40 -19.77
C LEU A 184 3.35 3.54 -19.65
N ALA A 185 4.06 2.43 -19.57
CA ALA A 185 5.52 2.44 -19.50
C ALA A 185 6.17 2.95 -20.81
N ASP A 186 5.62 2.57 -21.97
CA ASP A 186 6.13 2.92 -23.31
C ASP A 186 5.80 4.37 -23.69
N ALA A 187 4.51 4.73 -23.65
CA ALA A 187 4.05 6.08 -24.01
C ALA A 187 4.44 7.12 -22.94
N GLY A 188 4.54 6.69 -21.68
CA GLY A 188 4.71 7.54 -20.52
C GLY A 188 3.39 8.09 -19.99
N PHE A 189 3.48 8.73 -18.84
CA PHE A 189 2.38 9.44 -18.18
C PHE A 189 2.89 10.75 -17.56
N GLU A 190 2.00 11.71 -17.37
CA GLU A 190 2.31 12.94 -16.66
C GLU A 190 2.49 12.65 -15.16
N ILE A 191 3.65 13.01 -14.62
CA ILE A 191 3.98 12.77 -13.20
C ILE A 191 3.11 13.66 -12.31
N PRO A 192 2.30 13.09 -11.41
CA PRO A 192 1.59 13.87 -10.41
C PRO A 192 2.53 14.34 -9.29
N LEU A 193 2.13 15.39 -8.58
CA LEU A 193 2.94 16.05 -7.54
C LEU A 193 3.50 15.08 -6.49
N HIS A 194 2.71 14.11 -6.03
CA HIS A 194 3.14 13.16 -5.02
C HIS A 194 4.25 12.23 -5.53
N VAL A 195 4.22 11.81 -6.81
CA VAL A 195 5.29 11.02 -7.44
C VAL A 195 6.56 11.86 -7.57
N ALA A 196 6.45 13.12 -8.05
CA ALA A 196 7.60 14.03 -8.14
C ALA A 196 8.27 14.26 -6.77
N ARG A 197 7.46 14.44 -5.72
CA ARG A 197 7.95 14.58 -4.33
C ARG A 197 8.64 13.31 -3.84
N SER A 198 8.07 12.14 -4.10
CA SER A 198 8.63 10.84 -3.71
C SER A 198 9.98 10.58 -4.39
N LEU A 199 10.09 10.83 -5.70
CA LEU A 199 11.36 10.74 -6.44
C LEU A 199 12.43 11.68 -5.85
N ARG A 200 12.05 12.92 -5.56
CA ARG A 200 12.97 13.91 -4.97
C ARG A 200 13.43 13.51 -3.56
N ALA A 201 12.53 12.99 -2.73
CA ALA A 201 12.86 12.52 -1.39
C ALA A 201 13.80 11.30 -1.41
N SER A 202 13.74 10.48 -2.47
CA SER A 202 14.56 9.28 -2.63
C SER A 202 15.78 9.47 -3.53
N SER A 203 16.10 10.73 -3.92
CA SER A 203 17.20 10.99 -4.87
C SER A 203 18.57 10.54 -4.37
N ASP A 204 18.84 10.63 -3.07
CA ASP A 204 20.10 10.17 -2.46
C ASP A 204 20.27 8.65 -2.58
N LEU A 205 19.19 7.88 -2.37
CA LEU A 205 19.20 6.43 -2.55
C LEU A 205 19.38 6.06 -4.02
N LEU A 206 18.54 6.61 -4.88
CA LEU A 206 18.51 6.29 -6.31
C LEU A 206 19.81 6.67 -7.03
N SER A 207 20.49 7.73 -6.59
CA SER A 207 21.77 8.18 -7.17
C SER A 207 22.94 7.21 -6.90
N ARG A 208 22.81 6.30 -5.92
CA ARG A 208 23.85 5.31 -5.59
C ARG A 208 23.95 4.20 -6.65
N PHE A 209 22.92 4.01 -7.48
CA PHE A 209 22.83 2.92 -8.46
C PHE A 209 22.65 3.49 -9.87
N PRO A 210 23.58 3.22 -10.80
CA PRO A 210 23.61 3.86 -12.12
C PRO A 210 22.33 3.73 -12.93
N GLU A 211 21.68 2.53 -12.93
CA GLU A 211 20.42 2.33 -13.66
C GLU A 211 19.27 3.12 -13.02
N SER A 212 19.15 3.12 -11.69
CA SER A 212 18.13 3.88 -10.99
C SER A 212 18.32 5.38 -11.17
N GLN A 213 19.56 5.87 -11.10
CA GLN A 213 19.88 7.27 -11.37
C GLN A 213 19.49 7.67 -12.79
N ARG A 214 19.79 6.83 -13.78
CA ARG A 214 19.48 7.08 -15.20
C ARG A 214 17.97 7.15 -15.46
N ILE A 215 17.21 6.21 -14.89
CA ILE A 215 15.76 6.07 -15.12
C ILE A 215 14.99 7.12 -14.32
N PHE A 216 15.22 7.19 -13.02
CA PHE A 216 14.37 7.96 -12.10
C PHE A 216 14.85 9.39 -11.86
N LEU A 217 16.13 9.69 -12.15
CA LEU A 217 16.72 11.01 -11.89
C LEU A 217 17.29 11.68 -13.17
N ARG A 218 16.99 11.18 -14.36
CA ARG A 218 17.46 11.75 -15.64
C ARG A 218 18.93 12.22 -15.58
N ASN A 219 19.83 11.36 -15.11
CA ASN A 219 21.24 11.71 -14.89
C ASN A 219 21.46 12.83 -13.86
N GLY A 220 20.71 12.81 -12.76
CA GLY A 220 20.86 13.74 -11.65
C GLY A 220 19.87 14.92 -11.63
N LYS A 221 18.92 14.95 -12.56
CA LYS A 221 17.82 15.94 -12.55
C LYS A 221 16.53 15.28 -12.08
N ASN A 222 15.94 15.81 -11.02
CA ASN A 222 14.62 15.39 -10.59
C ASN A 222 13.56 15.69 -11.66
N TYR A 223 12.50 14.91 -11.67
CA TYR A 223 11.28 15.21 -12.41
C TYR A 223 10.44 16.24 -11.65
N ASP A 224 9.78 17.13 -12.37
CA ASP A 224 8.77 18.03 -11.84
C ASP A 224 7.36 17.54 -12.19
N GLU A 225 6.36 18.01 -11.43
CA GLU A 225 4.96 17.74 -11.71
C GLU A 225 4.58 18.13 -13.16
N GLY A 226 3.77 17.30 -13.83
CA GLY A 226 3.33 17.51 -15.20
C GLY A 226 4.33 17.06 -16.27
N GLU A 227 5.57 16.71 -15.92
CA GLU A 227 6.51 16.16 -16.88
C GLU A 227 6.17 14.73 -17.26
N THR A 228 6.42 14.36 -18.51
CA THR A 228 6.19 12.98 -18.98
C THR A 228 7.29 12.05 -18.51
N PHE A 229 6.90 11.00 -17.78
CA PHE A 229 7.79 9.93 -17.33
C PHE A 229 7.60 8.68 -18.19
N LYS A 230 8.67 8.26 -18.87
CA LYS A 230 8.74 7.06 -19.69
C LYS A 230 9.71 6.05 -19.09
N GLN A 231 9.37 4.77 -19.21
CA GLN A 231 10.15 3.66 -18.68
C GLN A 231 10.35 2.58 -19.76
N PRO A 232 11.16 2.85 -20.81
CA PRO A 232 11.26 1.98 -21.99
C PRO A 232 11.78 0.57 -21.66
N GLU A 233 12.70 0.41 -20.69
CA GLU A 233 13.19 -0.89 -20.27
C GLU A 233 12.11 -1.69 -19.55
N LEU A 234 11.30 -1.03 -18.70
CA LEU A 234 10.15 -1.66 -18.06
C LEU A 234 9.07 -2.02 -19.10
N ALA A 235 8.83 -1.17 -20.09
CA ALA A 235 7.94 -1.49 -21.22
C ALA A 235 8.41 -2.73 -21.99
N ALA A 236 9.72 -2.86 -22.23
CA ALA A 236 10.30 -4.04 -22.87
C ALA A 236 10.15 -5.30 -21.99
N THR A 237 10.30 -5.19 -20.67
CA THR A 237 10.05 -6.28 -19.73
C THR A 237 8.57 -6.69 -19.75
N LEU A 238 7.65 -5.74 -19.67
CA LEU A 238 6.21 -5.99 -19.76
C LEU A 238 5.83 -6.62 -21.12
N ALA A 239 6.46 -6.22 -22.22
CA ALA A 239 6.25 -6.83 -23.54
C ALA A 239 6.73 -8.28 -23.58
N ARG A 240 7.87 -8.63 -22.97
CA ARG A 240 8.32 -10.04 -22.86
C ARG A 240 7.35 -10.86 -22.04
N LEU A 241 6.90 -10.33 -20.88
CA LEU A 241 5.89 -10.98 -20.04
C LEU A 241 4.56 -11.17 -20.77
N GLN A 242 4.15 -10.19 -21.59
CA GLN A 242 2.95 -10.27 -22.41
C GLN A 242 3.03 -11.39 -23.45
N ALA A 243 4.16 -11.48 -24.14
CA ALA A 243 4.35 -12.42 -25.24
C ALA A 243 4.64 -13.86 -24.79
N LYS A 244 5.42 -14.02 -23.70
CA LYS A 244 5.93 -15.33 -23.25
C LYS A 244 5.26 -15.83 -21.96
N GLY A 245 4.40 -15.01 -21.35
CA GLY A 245 3.73 -15.33 -20.08
C GLY A 245 4.58 -15.03 -18.83
N PRO A 246 3.98 -15.20 -17.62
CA PRO A 246 4.59 -14.78 -16.36
C PRO A 246 5.88 -15.53 -15.99
N ARG A 247 6.08 -16.76 -16.50
CA ARG A 247 7.31 -17.54 -16.26
C ARG A 247 8.56 -16.91 -16.88
N GLU A 248 8.41 -16.00 -17.85
CA GLU A 248 9.50 -15.19 -18.41
C GLU A 248 10.27 -14.41 -17.33
N PHE A 249 9.59 -13.94 -16.27
CA PHE A 249 10.22 -13.24 -15.15
C PHE A 249 11.12 -14.16 -14.29
N TYR A 250 10.84 -15.45 -14.28
CA TYR A 250 11.49 -16.42 -13.40
C TYR A 250 12.45 -17.37 -14.12
N GLU A 251 12.30 -17.56 -15.43
CA GLU A 251 13.08 -18.54 -16.21
C GLU A 251 13.55 -18.01 -17.58
N GLY A 252 13.06 -16.81 -18.00
CA GLY A 252 13.37 -16.25 -19.32
C GLY A 252 14.53 -15.25 -19.33
N ASP A 253 14.52 -14.39 -20.34
CA ASP A 253 15.55 -13.34 -20.50
C ASP A 253 15.54 -12.34 -19.33
N THR A 254 14.36 -12.02 -18.80
CA THR A 254 14.24 -11.13 -17.64
C THR A 254 14.91 -11.73 -16.41
N ALA A 255 14.66 -13.02 -16.12
CA ALA A 255 15.34 -13.73 -15.03
C ALA A 255 16.86 -13.70 -15.19
N ARG A 256 17.35 -14.00 -16.40
CA ARG A 256 18.78 -13.99 -16.69
C ARG A 256 19.40 -12.61 -16.43
N MET A 257 18.78 -11.52 -16.92
CA MET A 257 19.28 -10.15 -16.71
C MET A 257 19.31 -9.78 -15.23
N ILE A 258 18.29 -10.15 -14.45
CA ILE A 258 18.24 -9.91 -12.99
C ILE A 258 19.40 -10.66 -12.32
N VAL A 259 19.55 -11.96 -12.59
CA VAL A 259 20.57 -12.81 -11.96
C VAL A 259 21.99 -12.33 -12.30
N ASP A 260 22.25 -12.00 -13.58
CA ASP A 260 23.55 -11.53 -14.03
C ASP A 260 23.94 -10.21 -13.32
N ASP A 261 23.00 -9.27 -13.19
CA ASP A 261 23.25 -8.00 -12.52
C ASP A 261 23.44 -8.16 -11.01
N VAL A 262 22.57 -8.95 -10.36
CA VAL A 262 22.68 -9.26 -8.91
C VAL A 262 24.00 -9.93 -8.59
N LYS A 263 24.40 -10.93 -9.39
CA LYS A 263 25.67 -11.66 -9.22
C LYS A 263 26.88 -10.76 -9.42
N ALA A 264 26.87 -9.91 -10.45
CA ALA A 264 27.96 -8.98 -10.76
C ALA A 264 28.22 -7.97 -9.62
N ASN A 265 27.20 -7.69 -8.80
CA ASN A 265 27.27 -6.72 -7.71
C ASN A 265 27.22 -7.37 -6.30
N GLY A 266 27.49 -8.67 -6.20
CA GLY A 266 27.64 -9.37 -4.92
C GLY A 266 26.34 -9.62 -4.15
N GLY A 267 25.18 -9.60 -4.84
CA GLY A 267 23.90 -10.03 -4.27
C GLY A 267 23.75 -11.55 -4.26
N LEU A 268 22.64 -12.04 -3.70
CA LEU A 268 22.46 -13.46 -3.38
C LEU A 268 21.51 -14.21 -4.32
N ILE A 269 20.65 -13.51 -5.06
CA ILE A 269 19.64 -14.17 -5.91
C ILE A 269 20.30 -14.91 -7.08
N THR A 270 19.92 -16.16 -7.22
CA THR A 270 20.37 -17.09 -8.28
C THR A 270 19.21 -17.44 -9.23
N ALA A 271 19.55 -18.11 -10.34
CA ALA A 271 18.54 -18.65 -11.26
C ALA A 271 17.64 -19.70 -10.57
N ASP A 272 18.18 -20.49 -9.64
CA ASP A 272 17.41 -21.47 -8.89
C ASP A 272 16.44 -20.82 -7.89
N ASP A 273 16.83 -19.68 -7.28
CA ASP A 273 15.93 -18.88 -6.45
C ASP A 273 14.69 -18.43 -7.22
N LEU A 274 14.89 -17.85 -8.39
CA LEU A 274 13.80 -17.38 -9.24
C LEU A 274 12.97 -18.58 -9.75
N LYS A 275 13.60 -19.58 -10.33
CA LYS A 275 12.94 -20.74 -10.93
C LYS A 275 12.05 -21.49 -9.95
N THR A 276 12.47 -21.61 -8.68
CA THR A 276 11.76 -22.35 -7.64
C THR A 276 10.79 -21.49 -6.82
N TYR A 277 10.65 -20.20 -7.16
CA TYR A 277 9.68 -19.37 -6.48
C TYR A 277 8.25 -19.74 -6.89
N GLU A 278 7.41 -19.97 -5.88
CA GLU A 278 5.97 -20.20 -6.06
C GLU A 278 5.18 -19.44 -4.97
N PRO A 279 4.08 -18.76 -5.35
CA PRO A 279 3.16 -18.20 -4.37
C PRO A 279 2.38 -19.31 -3.66
N THR A 280 1.84 -19.01 -2.48
CA THR A 280 1.11 -19.99 -1.64
C THR A 280 -0.34 -19.53 -1.49
N ILE A 281 -1.29 -20.47 -1.57
CA ILE A 281 -2.69 -20.19 -1.23
C ILE A 281 -2.89 -20.45 0.26
N ARG A 282 -3.41 -19.43 0.97
CA ARG A 282 -3.70 -19.51 2.40
C ARG A 282 -5.19 -19.28 2.67
N LYS A 283 -5.67 -19.82 3.80
CA LYS A 283 -7.00 -19.50 4.31
C LYS A 283 -6.91 -18.19 5.11
N PRO A 284 -7.86 -17.25 4.95
CA PRO A 284 -7.87 -16.03 5.75
C PRO A 284 -8.07 -16.36 7.24
N LEU A 285 -7.52 -15.53 8.11
CA LEU A 285 -7.93 -15.50 9.51
C LEU A 285 -9.35 -14.95 9.62
N ARG A 286 -10.10 -15.45 10.60
CA ARG A 286 -11.47 -15.06 10.89
C ARG A 286 -11.59 -14.58 12.31
N GLY A 287 -12.14 -13.40 12.50
CA GLY A 287 -12.51 -12.84 13.79
C GLY A 287 -13.94 -12.30 13.76
N THR A 288 -14.43 -11.88 14.91
CA THR A 288 -15.74 -11.20 15.03
C THR A 288 -15.60 -9.92 15.83
N TYR A 289 -16.31 -8.88 15.41
CA TYR A 289 -16.36 -7.61 16.13
C TYR A 289 -17.74 -6.96 15.97
N ARG A 290 -18.43 -6.63 17.05
CA ARG A 290 -19.77 -6.00 17.03
C ARG A 290 -20.79 -6.75 16.14
N GLY A 291 -20.65 -8.07 16.02
CA GLY A 291 -21.49 -8.90 15.17
C GLY A 291 -21.18 -8.81 13.67
N TYR A 292 -20.05 -8.23 13.30
CA TYR A 292 -19.44 -8.34 11.98
C TYR A 292 -18.41 -9.46 11.98
N GLU A 293 -18.24 -10.13 10.84
CA GLU A 293 -17.14 -11.06 10.60
C GLU A 293 -15.98 -10.30 9.95
N ILE A 294 -14.78 -10.49 10.46
CA ILE A 294 -13.55 -9.88 9.97
C ILE A 294 -12.70 -10.96 9.30
N LEU A 295 -12.50 -10.86 7.99
CA LEU A 295 -11.57 -11.69 7.23
C LEU A 295 -10.30 -10.89 7.01
N THR A 296 -9.15 -11.44 7.41
CA THR A 296 -7.88 -10.72 7.32
C THR A 296 -6.70 -11.66 7.11
N MET A 297 -5.50 -11.12 6.99
CA MET A 297 -4.30 -11.84 6.58
C MET A 297 -3.77 -12.78 7.67
N PRO A 298 -3.48 -14.06 7.36
CA PRO A 298 -2.75 -14.97 8.25
C PRO A 298 -1.23 -14.72 8.17
N PRO A 299 -0.41 -15.30 9.07
CA PRO A 299 1.04 -15.36 8.88
C PRO A 299 1.43 -15.95 7.50
N PRO A 300 2.53 -15.46 6.89
CA PRO A 300 3.60 -14.65 7.48
C PRO A 300 3.30 -13.16 7.62
N SER A 301 2.05 -12.71 7.61
CA SER A 301 1.73 -11.39 8.12
C SER A 301 1.26 -11.42 9.56
N SER A 302 1.77 -10.50 10.36
CA SER A 302 1.31 -10.25 11.73
C SER A 302 0.01 -9.46 11.76
N GLY A 303 -0.32 -8.78 10.67
CA GLY A 303 -1.36 -7.78 10.64
C GLY A 303 -2.74 -8.30 11.03
N GLY A 304 -3.13 -9.45 10.51
CA GLY A 304 -4.44 -10.01 10.84
C GLY A 304 -4.54 -10.54 12.27
N VAL A 305 -3.48 -11.13 12.81
CA VAL A 305 -3.45 -11.59 14.21
C VAL A 305 -3.60 -10.38 15.13
N ALA A 306 -2.76 -9.37 14.98
CA ALA A 306 -2.82 -8.16 15.81
C ALA A 306 -4.15 -7.41 15.66
N LEU A 307 -4.71 -7.31 14.45
CA LEU A 307 -6.01 -6.67 14.22
C LEU A 307 -7.14 -7.38 14.98
N ILE A 308 -7.25 -8.71 14.86
CA ILE A 308 -8.31 -9.47 15.58
C ILE A 308 -8.09 -9.39 17.09
N GLU A 309 -6.86 -9.50 17.55
CA GLU A 309 -6.50 -9.35 18.96
C GLU A 309 -6.94 -8.00 19.52
N MET A 310 -6.61 -6.89 18.82
CA MET A 310 -7.01 -5.55 19.22
C MET A 310 -8.52 -5.34 19.19
N LEU A 311 -9.21 -5.83 18.16
CA LEU A 311 -10.68 -5.76 18.09
C LEU A 311 -11.33 -6.56 19.22
N ASN A 312 -10.78 -7.71 19.61
CA ASN A 312 -11.26 -8.50 20.74
C ASN A 312 -11.06 -7.77 22.06
N MET A 313 -9.90 -7.11 22.25
CA MET A 313 -9.65 -6.28 23.44
C MET A 313 -10.57 -5.05 23.50
N LEU A 314 -10.92 -4.47 22.35
CA LEU A 314 -11.77 -3.28 22.27
C LEU A 314 -13.25 -3.58 22.47
N GLU A 315 -13.72 -4.78 22.11
CA GLU A 315 -15.16 -5.13 22.06
C GLU A 315 -15.94 -4.94 23.37
N PRO A 316 -15.36 -5.17 24.58
CA PRO A 316 -16.07 -4.92 25.84
C PRO A 316 -16.30 -3.43 26.16
N TYR A 317 -15.62 -2.51 25.52
CA TYR A 317 -15.74 -1.08 25.77
C TYR A 317 -16.81 -0.43 24.89
N HIS A 318 -17.54 0.55 25.41
CA HIS A 318 -18.55 1.33 24.69
C HIS A 318 -17.90 2.51 23.94
N ILE A 319 -16.96 2.21 23.03
CA ILE A 319 -16.16 3.24 22.35
C ILE A 319 -17.03 4.22 21.53
N ALA A 320 -18.21 3.78 21.06
CA ALA A 320 -19.18 4.64 20.36
C ALA A 320 -19.70 5.81 21.22
N GLU A 321 -19.60 5.70 22.56
CA GLU A 321 -19.98 6.76 23.50
C GLU A 321 -18.82 7.72 23.78
N MET A 322 -17.59 7.37 23.34
CA MET A 322 -16.41 8.23 23.40
C MET A 322 -16.31 9.04 22.12
N GLU A 323 -15.83 10.26 22.19
CA GLU A 323 -15.60 11.07 20.98
C GLU A 323 -14.38 10.55 20.20
N PRO A 324 -14.45 10.48 18.85
CA PRO A 324 -13.29 10.15 18.03
C PRO A 324 -12.10 11.05 18.36
N ASN A 325 -10.91 10.46 18.49
CA ASN A 325 -9.67 11.20 18.81
C ASN A 325 -9.69 11.99 20.13
N SER A 326 -10.63 11.68 21.04
CA SER A 326 -10.55 12.18 22.41
C SER A 326 -9.35 11.57 23.15
N SER A 327 -8.91 12.20 24.24
CA SER A 327 -7.81 11.65 25.06
C SER A 327 -8.18 10.28 25.67
N GLU A 328 -9.45 10.01 25.90
CA GLU A 328 -9.95 8.75 26.44
C GLU A 328 -9.90 7.65 25.38
N THR A 329 -10.43 7.91 24.18
CA THR A 329 -10.36 6.99 23.04
C THR A 329 -8.91 6.65 22.68
N ILE A 330 -8.04 7.67 22.58
CA ILE A 330 -6.64 7.46 22.22
C ILE A 330 -5.91 6.66 23.30
N HIS A 331 -6.14 6.98 24.58
CA HIS A 331 -5.54 6.23 25.68
C HIS A 331 -5.90 4.74 25.59
N LEU A 332 -7.19 4.40 25.47
CA LEU A 332 -7.65 3.03 25.35
C LEU A 332 -7.04 2.31 24.14
N MET A 333 -7.11 2.94 22.98
CA MET A 333 -6.57 2.36 21.74
C MET A 333 -5.06 2.10 21.85
N VAL A 334 -4.29 3.06 22.36
CA VAL A 334 -2.85 2.94 22.55
C VAL A 334 -2.48 1.85 23.55
N GLU A 335 -3.25 1.69 24.63
CA GLU A 335 -3.04 0.59 25.58
C GLU A 335 -3.25 -0.79 24.93
N ILE A 336 -4.23 -0.89 24.05
CA ILE A 336 -4.54 -2.09 23.26
C ILE A 336 -3.45 -2.34 22.20
N GLU A 337 -3.09 -1.32 21.43
CA GLU A 337 -2.01 -1.37 20.43
C GLU A 337 -0.69 -1.84 21.04
N ARG A 338 -0.32 -1.29 22.18
CA ARG A 338 0.91 -1.61 22.91
C ARG A 338 1.01 -3.11 23.24
N ARG A 339 -0.10 -3.75 23.64
CA ARG A 339 -0.16 -5.17 23.97
C ARG A 339 -0.04 -6.05 22.74
N ALA A 340 -0.84 -5.77 21.72
CA ALA A 340 -0.82 -6.52 20.47
C ALA A 340 0.55 -6.48 19.77
N PHE A 341 1.23 -5.33 19.79
CA PHE A 341 2.57 -5.21 19.24
C PHE A 341 3.65 -5.90 20.08
N ALA A 342 3.49 -5.99 21.39
CA ALA A 342 4.37 -6.79 22.25
C ALA A 342 4.22 -8.29 21.91
N ASP A 343 2.99 -8.77 21.71
CA ASP A 343 2.71 -10.15 21.32
C ASP A 343 3.20 -10.45 19.91
N ARG A 344 3.04 -9.52 18.98
CA ARG A 344 3.64 -9.58 17.64
C ARG A 344 5.15 -9.82 17.71
N ALA A 345 5.85 -9.05 18.52
CA ALA A 345 7.30 -9.12 18.65
C ALA A 345 7.76 -10.47 19.23
N ALA A 346 7.04 -11.01 20.19
CA ALA A 346 7.39 -12.22 20.90
C ALA A 346 7.10 -13.51 20.13
N PHE A 347 5.96 -13.58 19.41
CA PHE A 347 5.41 -14.86 18.95
C PHE A 347 5.39 -15.04 17.44
N LEU A 348 5.28 -13.95 16.64
CA LEU A 348 4.95 -14.10 15.23
C LEU A 348 6.19 -14.32 14.33
N GLY A 349 5.97 -15.03 13.24
CA GLY A 349 6.93 -15.38 12.21
C GLY A 349 6.26 -16.19 11.10
N ASP A 350 7.04 -16.68 10.14
CA ASP A 350 6.56 -17.54 9.07
C ASP A 350 6.19 -18.93 9.61
N THR A 351 4.90 -19.25 9.61
CA THR A 351 4.37 -20.53 10.13
C THR A 351 4.73 -21.75 9.29
N ASP A 352 5.28 -21.57 8.10
CA ASP A 352 5.85 -22.67 7.30
C ASP A 352 7.23 -23.09 7.85
N PHE A 353 7.87 -22.26 8.69
CA PHE A 353 9.19 -22.45 9.29
C PHE A 353 9.18 -22.51 10.82
N VAL A 354 8.20 -21.86 11.45
CA VAL A 354 8.12 -21.77 12.92
C VAL A 354 6.95 -22.60 13.42
N ASN A 355 7.26 -23.61 14.21
CA ASN A 355 6.26 -24.43 14.87
C ASN A 355 5.73 -23.72 16.14
N ASN A 356 4.46 -23.99 16.49
CA ASN A 356 3.83 -23.55 17.74
C ASN A 356 3.63 -22.02 17.90
N VAL A 357 3.46 -21.30 16.80
CA VAL A 357 2.94 -19.91 16.89
C VAL A 357 1.52 -19.96 17.46
N PRO A 358 1.23 -19.32 18.61
CA PRO A 358 -0.03 -19.52 19.33
C PRO A 358 -1.19 -18.67 18.75
N ILE A 359 -1.42 -18.74 17.43
CA ILE A 359 -2.38 -17.88 16.72
C ILE A 359 -3.78 -17.98 17.33
N SER A 360 -4.29 -19.20 17.53
CA SER A 360 -5.63 -19.41 18.09
C SER A 360 -5.79 -18.85 19.50
N GLY A 361 -4.71 -18.85 20.29
CA GLY A 361 -4.67 -18.22 21.61
C GLY A 361 -4.76 -16.71 21.51
N LEU A 362 -3.87 -16.09 20.72
CA LEU A 362 -3.77 -14.64 20.56
C LEU A 362 -5.10 -14.02 20.06
N ILE A 363 -5.77 -14.66 19.11
CA ILE A 363 -7.05 -14.17 18.56
C ILE A 363 -8.28 -14.61 19.36
N SER A 364 -8.11 -15.22 20.52
CA SER A 364 -9.25 -15.63 21.35
C SER A 364 -9.82 -14.49 22.19
N LYS A 365 -11.14 -14.53 22.44
CA LYS A 365 -11.81 -13.57 23.34
C LYS A 365 -11.32 -13.70 24.79
N ASP A 366 -10.97 -14.92 25.23
CA ASP A 366 -10.48 -15.18 26.59
C ASP A 366 -9.10 -14.56 26.81
N TYR A 367 -8.22 -14.63 25.81
CA TYR A 367 -6.91 -13.96 25.87
C TYR A 367 -7.09 -12.44 25.99
N ALA A 368 -7.91 -11.86 25.14
CA ALA A 368 -8.25 -10.44 25.16
C ALA A 368 -8.87 -10.01 26.50
N ALA A 369 -9.80 -10.79 27.04
CA ALA A 369 -10.42 -10.53 28.35
C ALA A 369 -9.42 -10.54 29.50
N ASN A 370 -8.33 -11.30 29.39
CA ASN A 370 -7.23 -11.26 30.37
C ASN A 370 -6.31 -10.08 30.15
N ALA A 371 -5.97 -9.76 28.92
CA ALA A 371 -5.09 -8.66 28.57
C ALA A 371 -5.63 -7.30 29.04
N ILE A 372 -6.94 -7.05 28.86
CA ILE A 372 -7.57 -5.78 29.26
C ILE A 372 -7.61 -5.54 30.76
N LYS A 373 -7.53 -6.58 31.60
CA LYS A 373 -7.47 -6.42 33.07
C LYS A 373 -6.25 -5.61 33.54
N THR A 374 -5.23 -5.52 32.73
CA THR A 374 -4.00 -4.78 33.01
C THR A 374 -4.07 -3.32 32.55
N ILE A 375 -5.09 -2.93 31.79
CA ILE A 375 -5.30 -1.55 31.35
C ILE A 375 -5.82 -0.71 32.51
N LYS A 376 -5.19 0.43 32.77
CA LYS A 376 -5.62 1.40 33.78
C LYS A 376 -6.27 2.59 33.07
N PRO A 377 -7.49 3.02 33.45
CA PRO A 377 -8.19 4.09 32.74
C PRO A 377 -7.57 5.48 32.95
N ASP A 378 -6.80 5.65 34.02
CA ASP A 378 -6.27 6.93 34.49
C ASP A 378 -4.78 7.12 34.19
N ARG A 379 -4.06 6.07 33.75
CA ARG A 379 -2.62 6.14 33.50
C ARG A 379 -2.16 5.16 32.42
N ALA A 380 -1.17 5.59 31.65
CA ALA A 380 -0.49 4.76 30.67
C ALA A 380 0.32 3.64 31.35
N THR A 381 0.33 2.45 30.74
CA THR A 381 1.24 1.36 31.12
C THR A 381 2.57 1.57 30.38
N PRO A 382 3.71 1.76 31.07
CA PRO A 382 5.00 1.81 30.40
C PRO A 382 5.25 0.55 29.57
N SER A 383 5.78 0.69 28.35
CA SER A 383 6.05 -0.46 27.47
C SER A 383 6.99 -1.49 28.09
N SER A 384 7.91 -1.06 28.98
CA SER A 384 8.82 -1.94 29.74
C SER A 384 8.09 -2.85 30.72
N GLU A 385 6.90 -2.48 31.22
CA GLU A 385 6.08 -3.30 32.10
C GLU A 385 5.28 -4.38 31.37
N ILE A 386 5.13 -4.26 30.03
CA ILE A 386 4.34 -5.19 29.24
C ILE A 386 5.16 -6.42 28.81
N ARG A 387 6.42 -6.27 28.49
CA ARG A 387 7.46 -7.32 28.30
C ARG A 387 8.85 -6.69 28.19
N GLU A 388 9.91 -7.42 28.51
CA GLU A 388 11.28 -6.92 28.41
C GLU A 388 11.75 -6.82 26.95
N GLY A 389 12.22 -5.63 26.53
CA GLY A 389 12.91 -5.39 25.25
C GLY A 389 13.42 -3.95 25.15
N ASN A 390 14.71 -3.76 24.83
CA ASN A 390 15.30 -2.44 24.58
C ASN A 390 15.26 -2.11 23.11
N ALA A 391 14.66 -0.96 22.72
CA ALA A 391 14.67 -0.49 21.33
C ALA A 391 14.89 1.02 21.22
N VAL A 392 15.60 1.41 20.17
CA VAL A 392 15.74 2.80 19.68
C VAL A 392 15.30 2.80 18.21
N ALA A 393 14.43 3.74 17.85
CA ALA A 393 13.71 3.74 16.57
C ALA A 393 14.31 4.66 15.52
N TYR A 394 14.14 4.28 14.25
CA TYR A 394 14.06 5.16 13.08
C TYR A 394 13.02 4.61 12.09
N GLU A 395 12.28 5.48 11.36
CA GLU A 395 11.14 5.07 10.54
C GLU A 395 11.21 5.61 9.12
N SER A 396 10.79 4.77 8.16
CA SER A 396 10.31 5.16 6.82
C SER A 396 9.09 4.28 6.46
N PRO A 397 7.92 4.85 6.09
CA PRO A 397 6.71 4.06 5.80
C PRO A 397 6.51 3.95 4.29
N GLU A 398 6.70 2.77 3.67
CA GLU A 398 6.39 2.59 2.25
C GLU A 398 5.87 1.19 1.91
N THR A 399 4.68 1.17 1.36
CA THR A 399 3.92 0.03 0.81
C THR A 399 2.86 0.64 -0.10
N THR A 400 2.11 -0.13 -0.86
CA THR A 400 0.89 0.36 -1.53
C THR A 400 -0.25 -0.63 -1.35
N HIS A 401 -1.46 -0.10 -1.33
CA HIS A 401 -2.69 -0.86 -1.22
C HIS A 401 -3.67 -0.49 -2.33
N PHE A 402 -4.51 -1.43 -2.72
CA PHE A 402 -5.67 -1.16 -3.56
C PHE A 402 -6.81 -2.14 -3.30
N THR A 403 -8.04 -1.68 -3.50
CA THR A 403 -9.25 -2.48 -3.36
C THR A 403 -10.12 -2.39 -4.61
N VAL A 404 -10.81 -3.50 -4.92
CA VAL A 404 -11.69 -3.61 -6.08
C VAL A 404 -12.98 -4.34 -5.71
N ILE A 405 -14.13 -3.86 -6.20
CA ILE A 405 -15.41 -4.59 -6.21
C ILE A 405 -15.98 -4.54 -7.64
N ASP A 406 -16.40 -5.68 -8.17
CA ASP A 406 -17.10 -5.76 -9.46
C ASP A 406 -18.64 -5.82 -9.32
N GLU A 407 -19.32 -5.91 -10.46
CA GLU A 407 -20.79 -5.98 -10.52
C GLU A 407 -21.34 -7.28 -9.92
N GLU A 408 -20.59 -8.40 -10.02
CA GLU A 408 -21.00 -9.67 -9.47
C GLU A 408 -20.86 -9.74 -7.95
N GLY A 409 -20.11 -8.80 -7.34
CA GLY A 409 -19.81 -8.75 -5.91
C GLY A 409 -18.54 -9.53 -5.53
N ASN A 410 -17.66 -9.83 -6.49
CA ASN A 410 -16.31 -10.26 -6.18
C ASN A 410 -15.52 -9.08 -5.61
N VAL A 411 -14.72 -9.34 -4.58
CA VAL A 411 -13.93 -8.33 -3.87
C VAL A 411 -12.48 -8.75 -3.82
N VAL A 412 -11.59 -7.81 -4.11
CA VAL A 412 -10.15 -7.95 -3.91
C VAL A 412 -9.64 -6.85 -2.98
N SER A 413 -8.84 -7.24 -1.99
CA SER A 413 -8.06 -6.36 -1.13
C SER A 413 -6.60 -6.79 -1.22
N ASN A 414 -5.74 -5.93 -1.77
CA ASN A 414 -4.36 -6.27 -2.09
C ASN A 414 -3.38 -5.27 -1.53
N THR A 415 -2.42 -5.77 -0.77
CA THR A 415 -1.29 -4.99 -0.26
C THR A 415 0.01 -5.61 -0.76
N TYR A 416 0.88 -4.82 -1.41
CA TYR A 416 2.17 -5.29 -1.89
C TYR A 416 3.22 -4.18 -1.83
N THR A 417 4.51 -4.53 -1.90
CA THR A 417 5.58 -3.62 -1.52
C THR A 417 6.91 -3.95 -2.19
N LEU A 418 7.84 -3.01 -2.08
CA LEU A 418 9.28 -3.21 -2.20
C LEU A 418 9.97 -3.18 -0.83
N ASN A 419 9.23 -3.10 0.28
CA ASN A 419 9.54 -2.76 1.65
C ASN A 419 9.69 -1.24 1.83
N ASN A 420 10.85 -0.64 1.59
CA ASN A 420 11.01 0.82 1.66
C ASN A 420 10.71 1.48 0.30
N SER A 421 10.56 2.82 0.28
CA SER A 421 10.45 3.60 -0.97
C SER A 421 11.56 3.22 -1.95
N TYR A 422 11.16 2.76 -3.15
CA TYR A 422 12.07 2.27 -4.20
C TYR A 422 12.93 1.07 -3.76
N GLY A 423 12.52 0.33 -2.73
CA GLY A 423 13.16 -0.88 -2.25
C GLY A 423 14.62 -0.70 -1.88
N SER A 424 15.48 -1.58 -2.39
CA SER A 424 16.94 -1.54 -2.18
C SER A 424 17.64 -0.36 -2.89
N GLY A 425 16.90 0.43 -3.67
CA GLY A 425 17.43 1.45 -4.58
C GLY A 425 17.95 0.88 -5.90
N VAL A 426 18.03 -0.44 -6.05
CA VAL A 426 18.58 -1.12 -7.23
C VAL A 426 17.50 -1.32 -8.29
N THR A 427 17.77 -0.85 -9.50
CA THR A 427 17.04 -1.27 -10.71
C THR A 427 17.89 -2.28 -11.47
N ALA A 428 17.37 -3.48 -11.68
CA ALA A 428 18.10 -4.53 -12.41
C ALA A 428 18.39 -4.08 -13.86
N ARG A 429 19.66 -4.13 -14.25
CA ARG A 429 20.15 -3.59 -15.53
C ARG A 429 19.39 -4.15 -16.72
N GLY A 430 18.91 -3.26 -17.60
CA GLY A 430 18.22 -3.58 -18.84
C GLY A 430 16.79 -4.10 -18.68
N THR A 431 16.27 -4.17 -17.44
CA THR A 431 14.90 -4.64 -17.16
C THR A 431 13.95 -3.52 -16.78
N GLY A 432 14.45 -2.42 -16.23
CA GLY A 432 13.62 -1.37 -15.61
C GLY A 432 12.92 -1.80 -14.32
N VAL A 433 13.23 -2.97 -13.79
CA VAL A 433 12.60 -3.53 -12.57
C VAL A 433 13.35 -3.07 -11.33
N LEU A 434 12.67 -2.29 -10.48
CA LEU A 434 13.14 -2.01 -9.12
C LEU A 434 13.06 -3.27 -8.26
N LEU A 435 14.11 -3.53 -7.48
CA LEU A 435 14.23 -4.68 -6.60
C LEU A 435 14.03 -4.28 -5.14
N ASN A 436 13.29 -5.13 -4.42
CA ASN A 436 12.92 -4.93 -3.03
C ASN A 436 14.12 -4.92 -2.08
N ASN A 437 13.89 -4.48 -0.84
CA ASN A 437 14.80 -4.67 0.30
C ASN A 437 14.09 -5.40 1.46
N GLU A 438 13.33 -6.42 1.12
CA GLU A 438 12.45 -7.14 2.02
C GLU A 438 13.19 -7.99 3.06
N MET A 439 14.49 -8.24 2.84
CA MET A 439 15.32 -8.94 3.82
C MET A 439 15.44 -8.18 5.15
N ASP A 440 15.16 -6.86 5.18
CA ASP A 440 15.14 -6.04 6.40
C ASP A 440 13.99 -6.40 7.35
N ASP A 441 12.91 -6.96 6.83
CA ASP A 441 11.77 -7.41 7.65
C ASP A 441 12.09 -8.65 8.50
N PHE A 442 13.21 -9.35 8.25
CA PHE A 442 13.71 -10.37 9.14
C PHE A 442 14.36 -9.78 10.39
N THR A 443 14.48 -10.61 11.42
CA THR A 443 15.30 -10.34 12.60
C THR A 443 16.77 -10.48 12.26
N SER A 444 17.49 -9.39 12.06
CA SER A 444 18.95 -9.42 11.90
C SER A 444 19.64 -9.81 13.21
N LYS A 445 19.14 -9.32 14.36
CA LYS A 445 19.57 -9.68 15.71
C LYS A 445 18.42 -9.47 16.68
N PRO A 446 18.03 -10.45 17.54
CA PRO A 446 17.00 -10.27 18.55
C PRO A 446 17.30 -9.08 19.46
N GLY A 447 16.27 -8.29 19.75
CA GLY A 447 16.40 -7.08 20.57
C GLY A 447 17.02 -5.87 19.85
N VAL A 448 17.36 -6.00 18.55
CA VAL A 448 17.77 -4.88 17.69
C VAL A 448 16.64 -4.61 16.69
N PRO A 449 16.18 -3.34 16.59
CA PRO A 449 15.09 -3.00 15.67
C PRO A 449 15.51 -3.05 14.20
N ASN A 450 14.56 -3.36 13.31
CA ASN A 450 14.73 -3.20 11.87
C ASN A 450 14.53 -1.72 11.46
N ALA A 451 14.50 -1.43 10.15
CA ALA A 451 14.30 -0.07 9.63
C ALA A 451 12.97 0.58 10.07
N TYR A 452 11.98 -0.21 10.47
CA TYR A 452 10.69 0.26 10.99
C TYR A 452 10.65 0.43 12.52
N GLY A 453 11.76 0.23 13.22
CA GLY A 453 11.80 0.26 14.68
C GLY A 453 11.13 -0.95 15.34
N LEU A 454 10.74 -1.98 14.58
CA LEU A 454 10.11 -3.18 15.10
C LEU A 454 11.14 -4.08 15.77
N LEU A 455 10.87 -4.44 17.02
CA LEU A 455 11.55 -5.54 17.70
C LEU A 455 10.91 -6.86 17.30
N GLN A 456 11.74 -7.88 17.12
CA GLN A 456 11.31 -9.21 16.72
C GLN A 456 12.17 -10.28 17.39
N SER A 457 11.59 -11.47 17.57
CA SER A 457 12.27 -12.62 18.18
C SER A 457 12.98 -13.49 17.14
N GLU A 458 13.60 -14.58 17.59
CA GLU A 458 14.17 -15.63 16.73
C GLU A 458 13.14 -16.28 15.80
N ASN A 459 11.85 -16.21 16.12
CA ASN A 459 10.81 -16.73 15.24
C ASN A 459 10.84 -16.09 13.85
N ASN A 460 11.35 -14.87 13.73
CA ASN A 460 11.53 -14.18 12.46
C ASN A 460 13.02 -14.12 12.00
N ALA A 461 13.91 -14.97 12.51
CA ALA A 461 15.29 -15.03 12.04
C ALA A 461 15.38 -15.49 10.58
N ILE A 462 16.44 -15.06 9.89
CA ILE A 462 16.69 -15.39 8.49
C ILE A 462 16.94 -16.90 8.33
N ALA A 463 16.26 -17.50 7.35
CA ALA A 463 16.57 -18.85 6.88
C ALA A 463 16.32 -18.93 5.37
N PRO A 464 17.06 -19.76 4.61
CA PRO A 464 16.84 -19.95 3.19
C PRO A 464 15.37 -20.27 2.86
N ARG A 465 14.78 -19.63 1.85
CA ARG A 465 13.38 -19.79 1.41
C ARG A 465 12.31 -19.33 2.40
N LYS A 466 12.64 -18.90 3.60
CA LYS A 466 11.69 -18.35 4.57
C LYS A 466 11.15 -17.00 4.10
N ARG A 467 9.90 -16.71 4.44
CA ARG A 467 9.28 -15.39 4.21
C ARG A 467 9.48 -14.50 5.44
N PRO A 468 9.87 -13.24 5.27
CA PRO A 468 9.97 -12.31 6.40
C PRO A 468 8.58 -11.93 6.93
N LEU A 469 8.49 -11.69 8.23
CA LEU A 469 7.25 -11.29 8.88
C LEU A 469 6.79 -9.91 8.36
N SER A 470 5.55 -9.84 7.90
CA SER A 470 4.92 -8.62 7.39
C SER A 470 3.99 -7.95 8.41
N ALA A 471 3.63 -6.68 8.17
CA ALA A 471 2.54 -5.97 8.83
C ALA A 471 1.34 -5.72 7.90
N MET A 472 1.36 -6.17 6.66
CA MET A 472 0.28 -5.98 5.68
C MET A 472 -1.04 -6.60 6.16
N THR A 473 -2.11 -5.82 6.13
CA THR A 473 -3.41 -6.16 6.73
C THR A 473 -4.57 -5.96 5.74
N PRO A 474 -4.51 -6.55 4.51
CA PRO A 474 -5.69 -6.53 3.66
C PRO A 474 -6.85 -7.20 4.40
N THR A 475 -8.00 -6.51 4.45
CA THR A 475 -9.14 -6.91 5.30
C THR A 475 -10.45 -6.77 4.55
N ILE A 476 -11.36 -7.74 4.74
CA ILE A 476 -12.74 -7.72 4.23
C ILE A 476 -13.69 -7.90 5.41
N VAL A 477 -14.65 -7.01 5.55
CA VAL A 477 -15.66 -7.02 6.63
C VAL A 477 -16.99 -7.49 6.08
N LEU A 478 -17.60 -8.45 6.78
CA LEU A 478 -18.88 -9.04 6.40
C LEU A 478 -19.93 -8.82 7.49
N LYS A 479 -21.20 -8.80 7.07
CA LYS A 479 -22.36 -8.90 7.93
C LYS A 479 -23.33 -9.91 7.31
N ASP A 480 -23.71 -10.91 8.09
CA ASP A 480 -24.62 -11.98 7.65
C ASP A 480 -24.16 -12.63 6.31
N GLY A 481 -22.85 -12.87 6.19
CA GLY A 481 -22.20 -13.44 5.02
C GLY A 481 -22.03 -12.50 3.82
N LYS A 482 -22.55 -11.27 3.87
CA LYS A 482 -22.45 -10.26 2.81
C LYS A 482 -21.30 -9.31 3.07
N VAL A 483 -20.61 -8.90 2.01
CA VAL A 483 -19.56 -7.88 2.10
C VAL A 483 -20.17 -6.54 2.48
N ILE A 484 -19.61 -5.91 3.53
CA ILE A 484 -19.89 -4.54 3.90
C ILE A 484 -18.84 -3.62 3.28
N PHE A 485 -17.57 -3.86 3.59
CA PHE A 485 -16.46 -3.12 2.98
C PHE A 485 -15.16 -3.94 2.98
N ALA A 486 -14.22 -3.52 2.14
CA ALA A 486 -12.85 -3.99 2.15
C ALA A 486 -11.90 -2.79 2.29
N ILE A 487 -10.78 -2.99 2.97
CA ILE A 487 -9.84 -1.94 3.35
C ILE A 487 -8.42 -2.49 3.49
N GLY A 488 -7.45 -1.64 3.30
CA GLY A 488 -6.07 -1.84 3.69
C GLY A 488 -5.30 -0.54 3.53
N SER A 489 -4.01 -0.57 3.83
CA SER A 489 -3.16 0.61 3.81
C SER A 489 -1.71 0.22 3.60
N PRO A 490 -0.86 1.06 3.03
CA PRO A 490 0.58 1.07 3.25
C PRO A 490 0.96 1.63 4.62
N GLY A 491 2.26 1.56 4.98
CA GLY A 491 2.77 2.29 6.15
C GLY A 491 3.63 1.46 7.11
N GLY A 492 4.22 0.32 6.70
CA GLY A 492 4.96 -0.55 7.61
C GLY A 492 4.11 -0.93 8.83
N PRO A 493 4.59 -0.76 10.07
CA PRO A 493 3.80 -1.10 11.28
C PRO A 493 2.52 -0.28 11.43
N THR A 494 2.45 0.94 10.87
CA THR A 494 1.24 1.77 10.94
C THR A 494 0.07 1.20 10.13
N ILE A 495 0.31 0.25 9.23
CA ILE A 495 -0.74 -0.45 8.45
C ILE A 495 -1.80 -1.02 9.38
N ILE A 496 -1.38 -1.74 10.43
CA ILE A 496 -2.26 -2.43 11.36
C ILE A 496 -3.19 -1.45 12.06
N ASN A 497 -2.62 -0.36 12.58
CA ASN A 497 -3.38 0.65 13.33
C ASN A 497 -4.23 1.54 12.40
N THR A 498 -3.80 1.78 11.16
CA THR A 498 -4.61 2.47 10.15
C THR A 498 -5.87 1.66 9.84
N VAL A 499 -5.72 0.36 9.57
CA VAL A 499 -6.86 -0.53 9.30
C VAL A 499 -7.77 -0.61 10.53
N LEU A 500 -7.22 -0.76 11.73
CA LEU A 500 -7.99 -0.77 12.98
C LEU A 500 -8.83 0.51 13.14
N GLN A 501 -8.20 1.70 12.99
CA GLN A 501 -8.88 2.97 13.17
C GLN A 501 -9.96 3.21 12.12
N VAL A 502 -9.73 2.84 10.85
CA VAL A 502 -10.78 2.93 9.82
C VAL A 502 -11.95 1.99 10.13
N LEU A 503 -11.69 0.75 10.59
CA LEU A 503 -12.75 -0.16 11.02
C LEU A 503 -13.58 0.43 12.16
N VAL A 504 -12.93 0.93 13.19
CA VAL A 504 -13.59 1.55 14.36
C VAL A 504 -14.40 2.79 13.95
N ASN A 505 -13.82 3.63 13.09
CA ASN A 505 -14.51 4.82 12.56
C ASN A 505 -15.79 4.46 11.80
N VAL A 506 -15.76 3.40 10.98
CA VAL A 506 -16.95 2.95 10.25
C VAL A 506 -17.94 2.22 11.16
N LEU A 507 -17.48 1.29 11.99
CA LEU A 507 -18.35 0.37 12.72
C LEU A 507 -18.90 0.95 14.02
N ASP A 508 -18.09 1.69 14.78
CA ASP A 508 -18.48 2.28 16.06
C ASP A 508 -18.91 3.74 15.92
N PHE A 509 -18.10 4.59 15.29
CA PHE A 509 -18.39 6.02 15.15
C PHE A 509 -19.31 6.36 13.97
N ARG A 510 -19.74 5.36 13.17
CA ARG A 510 -20.70 5.52 12.07
C ARG A 510 -20.29 6.53 11.00
N MET A 511 -19.03 6.75 10.82
CA MET A 511 -18.51 7.57 9.75
C MET A 511 -18.76 6.88 8.40
N ASN A 512 -19.01 7.65 7.33
CA ASN A 512 -18.96 7.07 6.00
C ASN A 512 -17.51 6.69 5.65
N LEU A 513 -17.32 5.89 4.61
CA LEU A 513 -16.01 5.32 4.29
C LEU A 513 -14.93 6.40 4.04
N GLN A 514 -15.28 7.51 3.34
CA GLN A 514 -14.34 8.59 3.08
C GLN A 514 -13.97 9.33 4.37
N GLN A 515 -14.96 9.66 5.19
CA GLN A 515 -14.71 10.30 6.49
C GLN A 515 -13.81 9.44 7.39
N ALA A 516 -14.04 8.12 7.39
CA ALA A 516 -13.25 7.19 8.17
C ALA A 516 -11.78 7.12 7.71
N ILE A 517 -11.55 7.23 6.40
CA ILE A 517 -10.21 7.25 5.79
C ILE A 517 -9.53 8.62 6.00
N ASP A 518 -10.26 9.72 5.87
CA ASP A 518 -9.75 11.09 6.03
C ASP A 518 -9.38 11.42 7.48
N ALA A 519 -10.02 10.75 8.44
CA ALA A 519 -9.82 11.02 9.87
C ALA A 519 -8.32 10.99 10.25
N PRO A 520 -7.85 11.96 11.05
CA PRO A 520 -6.47 11.98 11.51
C PRO A 520 -6.15 10.75 12.35
N ARG A 521 -4.95 10.24 12.18
CA ARG A 521 -4.47 8.99 12.77
C ARG A 521 -3.47 9.23 13.89
N TYR A 522 -3.33 8.22 14.74
CA TYR A 522 -2.27 8.06 15.73
C TYR A 522 -1.78 6.62 15.71
N HIS A 523 -0.60 6.36 16.31
CA HIS A 523 0.02 5.05 16.26
C HIS A 523 0.90 4.82 17.47
N HIS A 524 0.82 3.62 18.02
CA HIS A 524 1.76 3.08 18.98
C HIS A 524 2.12 1.63 18.60
N GLN A 525 3.40 1.28 18.68
CA GLN A 525 3.87 -0.05 18.29
C GLN A 525 4.65 -0.77 19.40
N TRP A 526 4.25 -0.53 20.66
CA TRP A 526 4.93 -1.00 21.86
C TRP A 526 6.30 -0.32 22.04
N MET A 527 7.23 -0.54 21.15
CA MET A 527 8.53 0.11 21.12
C MET A 527 8.77 0.72 19.73
N PRO A 528 9.24 1.97 19.66
CA PRO A 528 9.54 2.88 20.79
C PRO A 528 8.29 3.28 21.57
N ASP A 529 8.45 3.53 22.88
CA ASP A 529 7.35 3.86 23.80
C ASP A 529 6.91 5.33 23.68
N HIS A 530 6.30 5.67 22.56
CA HIS A 530 5.67 6.97 22.31
C HIS A 530 4.53 6.87 21.30
N ILE A 531 3.56 7.78 21.42
CA ILE A 531 2.46 7.93 20.45
C ILE A 531 2.94 8.83 19.30
N ARG A 532 2.91 8.31 18.08
CA ARG A 532 2.96 9.10 16.85
C ARG A 532 1.57 9.64 16.55
N TRP A 533 1.47 10.82 15.97
CA TRP A 533 0.22 11.50 15.68
C TRP A 533 0.31 12.35 14.43
N GLU A 534 -0.82 12.56 13.75
CA GLU A 534 -0.91 13.33 12.52
C GLU A 534 -1.17 14.82 12.78
N PRO A 535 -0.74 15.72 11.85
CA PRO A 535 -1.10 17.14 11.90
C PRO A 535 -2.62 17.30 12.06
N TYR A 536 -3.03 18.22 12.93
CA TYR A 536 -4.43 18.53 13.25
C TYR A 536 -5.21 17.39 13.94
N GLY A 537 -4.61 16.21 14.15
CA GLY A 537 -5.27 15.06 14.80
C GLY A 537 -5.43 15.21 16.30
N LEU A 538 -4.47 15.84 16.97
CA LEU A 538 -4.47 16.07 18.41
C LEU A 538 -4.41 17.56 18.73
N ASN A 539 -5.47 18.09 19.33
CA ASN A 539 -5.42 19.46 19.87
C ASN A 539 -4.54 19.55 21.13
N ALA A 540 -4.26 20.77 21.59
CA ALA A 540 -3.36 20.99 22.72
C ALA A 540 -3.88 20.38 24.03
N ASP A 541 -5.19 20.38 24.25
CA ASP A 541 -5.80 19.86 25.48
C ASP A 541 -5.78 18.34 25.48
N THR A 542 -6.06 17.69 24.34
CA THR A 542 -5.91 16.24 24.18
C THR A 542 -4.47 15.79 24.46
N ARG A 543 -3.47 16.51 23.92
CA ARG A 543 -2.04 16.20 24.18
C ARG A 543 -1.70 16.30 25.66
N LYS A 544 -2.07 17.41 26.33
CA LYS A 544 -1.85 17.60 27.77
C LYS A 544 -2.54 16.50 28.60
N ALA A 545 -3.74 16.11 28.23
CA ALA A 545 -4.47 15.06 28.93
C ALA A 545 -3.81 13.68 28.77
N LEU A 546 -3.25 13.37 27.60
CA LEU A 546 -2.47 12.13 27.37
C LEU A 546 -1.15 12.15 28.14
N GLU A 547 -0.42 13.27 28.13
CA GLU A 547 0.82 13.46 28.89
C GLU A 547 0.55 13.36 30.40
N ALA A 548 -0.55 13.92 30.90
CA ALA A 548 -0.95 13.80 32.30
C ALA A 548 -1.24 12.36 32.72
N ARG A 549 -1.69 11.48 31.79
CA ARG A 549 -1.81 10.04 32.00
C ARG A 549 -0.46 9.30 31.90
N GLY A 550 0.63 9.98 31.55
CA GLY A 550 1.97 9.40 31.43
C GLY A 550 2.33 8.89 30.02
N HIS A 551 1.51 9.15 29.00
CA HIS A 551 1.92 8.89 27.63
C HIS A 551 3.03 9.85 27.18
N LYS A 552 3.96 9.34 26.40
CA LYS A 552 4.93 10.14 25.65
C LYS A 552 4.38 10.37 24.24
N LEU A 553 4.53 11.56 23.72
CA LEU A 553 4.16 11.92 22.36
C LEU A 553 5.42 12.13 21.52
N ALA A 554 5.37 11.78 20.24
CA ALA A 554 6.44 12.15 19.30
C ALA A 554 6.56 13.68 19.21
N ASP A 555 7.79 14.19 19.10
CA ASP A 555 8.09 15.63 19.11
C ASP A 555 7.41 16.39 17.96
N LYS A 556 7.21 15.72 16.82
CA LYS A 556 6.60 16.29 15.61
C LYS A 556 5.52 15.41 15.06
N PRO A 557 4.42 16.01 14.57
CA PRO A 557 3.40 15.26 13.84
C PRO A 557 3.93 14.80 12.47
N GLY A 558 3.38 13.68 11.97
CA GLY A 558 3.69 13.14 10.64
C GLY A 558 2.56 12.29 10.11
N TYR A 559 2.26 12.36 8.81
CA TYR A 559 1.22 11.55 8.20
C TYR A 559 1.58 10.06 8.23
N MET A 560 0.54 9.20 8.31
CA MET A 560 0.66 7.75 8.46
C MET A 560 -0.35 7.03 7.59
N GLY A 561 0.12 6.03 6.84
CA GLY A 561 -0.73 5.23 5.98
C GLY A 561 -1.24 5.99 4.75
N ASP A 562 -1.94 5.25 3.88
CA ASP A 562 -2.62 5.70 2.67
C ASP A 562 -3.73 4.70 2.39
N ALA A 563 -4.85 4.83 3.07
CA ALA A 563 -5.89 3.81 3.11
C ALA A 563 -6.76 3.84 1.86
N GLU A 564 -6.98 2.65 1.28
CA GLU A 564 -7.82 2.48 0.10
C GLU A 564 -8.97 1.53 0.41
N GLY A 565 -10.19 2.00 0.29
CA GLY A 565 -11.37 1.24 0.69
C GLY A 565 -12.49 1.23 -0.34
N VAL A 566 -13.23 0.11 -0.36
CA VAL A 566 -14.46 -0.05 -1.12
C VAL A 566 -15.55 -0.61 -0.24
N MET A 567 -16.82 -0.21 -0.47
CA MET A 567 -17.98 -0.59 0.33
C MET A 567 -19.17 -0.89 -0.56
N ILE A 568 -20.07 -1.76 -0.09
CA ILE A 568 -21.40 -1.96 -0.70
C ILE A 568 -22.44 -1.28 0.20
N GLU A 569 -23.13 -0.29 -0.34
CA GLU A 569 -24.21 0.40 0.35
C GLU A 569 -25.44 -0.51 0.44
N ALA A 570 -25.80 -0.91 1.66
CA ALA A 570 -26.82 -1.93 1.90
C ALA A 570 -28.20 -1.58 1.33
N GLN A 571 -28.59 -0.28 1.35
CA GLN A 571 -29.89 0.18 0.93
C GLN A 571 -30.05 0.21 -0.61
N THR A 572 -29.01 0.53 -1.33
CA THR A 572 -29.06 0.77 -2.79
C THR A 572 -28.31 -0.25 -3.62
N GLY A 573 -27.41 -1.01 -2.98
CA GLY A 573 -26.48 -1.89 -3.68
C GLY A 573 -25.36 -1.15 -4.44
N MET A 574 -25.27 0.18 -4.32
CA MET A 574 -24.20 0.97 -4.93
C MET A 574 -22.84 0.58 -4.36
N ARG A 575 -21.83 0.55 -5.22
CA ARG A 575 -20.42 0.40 -4.85
C ARG A 575 -19.90 1.79 -4.51
N LEU A 576 -19.31 1.90 -3.33
CA LEU A 576 -18.69 3.12 -2.84
C LEU A 576 -17.19 2.89 -2.79
N GLY A 577 -16.40 3.87 -3.22
CA GLY A 577 -14.95 3.83 -3.14
C GLY A 577 -14.42 5.09 -2.48
N ALA A 578 -13.42 4.91 -1.63
CA ALA A 578 -12.74 5.99 -0.96
C ALA A 578 -11.24 5.77 -1.03
N SER A 579 -10.51 6.83 -1.33
CA SER A 579 -9.07 6.86 -1.42
C SER A 579 -8.51 7.92 -0.48
N ASP A 580 -7.36 7.64 0.08
CA ASP A 580 -6.69 8.52 1.02
C ASP A 580 -6.15 9.78 0.32
N PRO A 581 -6.44 10.99 0.83
CA PRO A 581 -5.91 12.20 0.24
C PRO A 581 -4.41 12.43 0.51
N ARG A 582 -3.78 11.64 1.40
CA ARG A 582 -2.38 11.87 1.84
C ARG A 582 -1.37 11.70 0.72
N LEU A 583 -1.56 10.73 -0.16
CA LEU A 583 -0.70 10.49 -1.32
C LEU A 583 -1.38 10.78 -2.68
N GLY A 584 -2.63 11.32 -2.66
CA GLY A 584 -3.29 11.78 -3.90
C GLY A 584 -3.87 10.66 -4.76
N GLY A 585 -4.23 9.53 -4.16
CA GLY A 585 -4.96 8.44 -4.80
C GLY A 585 -6.37 8.82 -5.24
N ALA A 586 -7.06 7.91 -5.90
CA ALA A 586 -8.46 8.08 -6.29
C ALA A 586 -9.23 6.78 -6.35
N ALA A 587 -10.52 6.87 -5.99
CA ALA A 587 -11.50 5.86 -6.33
C ALA A 587 -12.10 6.16 -7.71
N VAL A 588 -12.19 5.15 -8.57
CA VAL A 588 -12.77 5.24 -9.93
C VAL A 588 -13.77 4.11 -10.12
N GLY A 589 -14.98 4.45 -10.53
CA GLY A 589 -16.05 3.48 -10.78
C GLY A 589 -16.92 3.85 -11.97
N TYR A 590 -17.88 2.97 -12.32
CA TYR A 590 -18.77 3.14 -13.47
C TYR A 590 -20.17 2.56 -13.21
#